data_bfbfcb5b6102b94d38528fe9b14a1fc3
#
_entry.id   bfbfcb5b6102b94d38528fe9b14a1fc3
#
_cell.length_a   1.000
_cell.length_b   1.000
_cell.length_c   1.000
_cell.angle_alpha   90.00
_cell.angle_beta   90.00
_cell.angle_gamma   90.00
#
_symmetry.space_group_name_H-M   'P 1'
#
loop_
_entity.id
_entity.type
_entity.pdbx_description
1 polymer ?
#
loop_
_entity_poly.entity_id
_entity_poly.type
_entity_poly.pdbx_seq_one_letter_code
_entity_poly.pdbx_strand_id
1 'polypeptide(L)'
;MTNNFEIIRAGVNTTFQDKGRSNLYHIGIPFSGAMDNRNYSLANKLTGNKLNSPVIEFAYQGPHLKYSGDKINIAVTGDVVFKIIKSGTEIDGNCYESYQIENGDQINLISTNKSVYGYLAIGGGLDLKLQWNSCSINTK
;
A
#
# COMPACT_ATOMS: atom_id res chain seq x y z
N MET A 1 -8.96 18.68 0.84
CA MET A 1 -7.55 18.38 1.21
C MET A 1 -7.03 17.27 0.31
N THR A 2 -5.83 17.44 -0.23
CA THR A 2 -5.21 16.40 -1.06
C THR A 2 -4.69 15.26 -0.17
N ASN A 3 -5.06 14.04 -0.50
CA ASN A 3 -4.62 12.87 0.26
C ASN A 3 -3.25 12.40 -0.23
N ASN A 4 -2.28 12.38 0.65
CA ASN A 4 -0.88 12.08 0.33
C ASN A 4 -0.27 11.12 1.32
N PHE A 5 0.66 10.29 0.83
CA PHE A 5 1.58 9.54 1.67
C PHE A 5 3.01 10.06 1.47
N GLU A 6 3.69 10.32 2.58
CA GLU A 6 5.12 10.57 2.62
C GLU A 6 5.84 9.27 2.89
N ILE A 7 6.83 8.93 2.09
CA ILE A 7 7.62 7.72 2.28
C ILE A 7 8.75 8.02 3.26
N ILE A 8 8.65 7.43 4.46
CA ILE A 8 9.71 7.52 5.48
C ILE A 8 10.78 6.48 5.20
N ARG A 9 10.37 5.27 4.79
CA ARG A 9 11.25 4.19 4.37
C ARG A 9 10.60 3.49 3.18
N ALA A 10 11.34 3.24 2.11
CA ALA A 10 10.77 2.68 0.88
C ALA A 10 10.48 1.18 0.96
N GLY A 11 11.17 0.44 1.83
CA GLY A 11 11.04 -1.01 1.87
C GLY A 11 11.82 -1.71 0.75
N VAL A 12 11.61 -3.02 0.64
CA VAL A 12 12.31 -3.87 -0.34
C VAL A 12 11.34 -4.23 -1.47
N ASN A 13 11.75 -3.99 -2.70
CA ASN A 13 10.96 -4.28 -3.90
C ASN A 13 9.52 -3.75 -3.79
N THR A 14 9.38 -2.55 -3.25
CA THR A 14 8.08 -1.89 -3.11
C THR A 14 7.65 -1.37 -4.47
N THR A 15 6.52 -1.85 -4.95
CA THR A 15 5.97 -1.50 -6.26
C THR A 15 4.46 -1.29 -6.17
N PHE A 16 3.92 -0.65 -7.18
CA PHE A 16 2.46 -0.58 -7.36
C PHE A 16 2.04 -1.67 -8.31
N GLN A 17 1.08 -2.47 -7.90
CA GLN A 17 0.59 -3.57 -8.71
C GLN A 17 -0.91 -3.45 -8.90
N ASP A 18 -1.35 -3.74 -10.11
CA ASP A 18 -2.75 -3.94 -10.45
C ASP A 18 -2.92 -5.28 -11.15
N LYS A 19 -4.02 -5.46 -11.87
CA LYS A 19 -4.27 -6.70 -12.63
C LYS A 19 -3.33 -6.92 -13.82
N GLY A 20 -2.34 -6.06 -13.97
CA GLY A 20 -1.43 -6.10 -15.08
C GLY A 20 -1.95 -5.26 -16.25
N ARG A 21 -1.18 -4.26 -16.61
CA ARG A 21 -1.46 -3.41 -17.78
C ARG A 21 -0.34 -3.51 -18.77
N SER A 22 -0.73 -3.73 -20.00
CA SER A 22 0.22 -3.86 -21.10
C SER A 22 0.79 -2.54 -21.61
N ASN A 23 0.30 -1.40 -21.13
CA ASN A 23 0.57 -0.11 -21.76
C ASN A 23 1.76 0.65 -21.20
N LEU A 24 2.50 0.09 -20.26
CA LEU A 24 3.56 0.82 -19.56
C LEU A 24 4.97 0.37 -19.94
N TYR A 25 5.11 -0.51 -20.90
CA TYR A 25 6.41 -0.99 -21.39
C TYR A 25 7.31 0.13 -21.90
N HIS A 26 6.73 1.11 -22.58
CA HIS A 26 7.47 2.20 -23.20
C HIS A 26 8.11 3.15 -22.16
N ILE A 27 7.70 3.09 -20.91
CA ILE A 27 8.30 3.87 -19.83
C ILE A 27 9.16 3.02 -18.89
N GLY A 28 9.48 1.79 -19.29
CA GLY A 28 10.38 0.92 -18.57
C GLY A 28 9.80 0.24 -17.33
N ILE A 29 8.50 0.32 -17.12
CA ILE A 29 7.84 -0.39 -16.03
C ILE A 29 7.51 -1.81 -16.50
N PRO A 30 8.09 -2.84 -15.85
CA PRO A 30 7.79 -4.20 -16.24
C PRO A 30 6.34 -4.54 -15.96
N PHE A 31 5.73 -5.22 -16.91
CA PHE A 31 4.37 -5.70 -16.79
C PHE A 31 4.38 -7.07 -16.12
N SER A 32 3.98 -7.12 -14.86
CA SER A 32 3.94 -8.41 -14.16
C SER A 32 2.63 -8.66 -13.42
N GLY A 33 1.88 -7.62 -13.08
CA GLY A 33 0.77 -7.77 -12.15
C GLY A 33 1.25 -8.20 -10.77
N ALA A 34 0.34 -8.38 -9.83
CA ALA A 34 0.66 -8.83 -8.49
C ALA A 34 1.16 -10.28 -8.50
N MET A 35 2.19 -10.56 -7.71
CA MET A 35 2.74 -11.92 -7.58
C MET A 35 1.77 -12.87 -6.89
N ASP A 36 0.90 -12.38 -6.03
CA ASP A 36 -0.13 -13.14 -5.36
C ASP A 36 -1.50 -12.48 -5.62
N ASN A 37 -2.19 -12.97 -6.62
CA ASN A 37 -3.49 -12.42 -7.04
C ASN A 37 -4.56 -12.52 -5.96
N ARG A 38 -4.51 -13.55 -5.13
CA ARG A 38 -5.50 -13.74 -4.06
C ARG A 38 -5.37 -12.65 -3.02
N ASN A 39 -4.17 -12.42 -2.51
CA ASN A 39 -3.93 -11.39 -1.51
C ASN A 39 -4.12 -9.99 -2.07
N TYR A 40 -3.73 -9.77 -3.32
CA TYR A 40 -4.02 -8.53 -4.03
C TYR A 40 -5.52 -8.23 -4.09
N SER A 41 -6.31 -9.21 -4.51
CA SER A 41 -7.77 -9.05 -4.63
C SER A 41 -8.45 -8.86 -3.29
N LEU A 42 -8.00 -9.59 -2.26
CA LEU A 42 -8.53 -9.46 -0.91
C LEU A 42 -8.24 -8.09 -0.31
N ALA A 43 -7.07 -7.53 -0.56
CA ALA A 43 -6.72 -6.20 -0.08
C ALA A 43 -7.68 -5.14 -0.63
N ASN A 44 -7.96 -5.19 -1.92
CA ASN A 44 -8.93 -4.29 -2.55
C ASN A 44 -10.35 -4.52 -2.02
N LYS A 45 -10.75 -5.76 -1.84
CA LYS A 45 -12.08 -6.09 -1.32
C LYS A 45 -12.28 -5.55 0.09
N LEU A 46 -11.29 -5.68 0.95
CA LEU A 46 -11.35 -5.22 2.34
C LEU A 46 -11.46 -3.70 2.46
N THR A 47 -10.94 -2.97 1.49
CA THR A 47 -11.02 -1.50 1.48
C THR A 47 -12.21 -0.97 0.68
N GLY A 48 -13.00 -1.84 0.06
CA GLY A 48 -14.11 -1.46 -0.80
C GLY A 48 -13.68 -0.95 -2.18
N ASN A 49 -12.44 -1.14 -2.55
CA ASN A 49 -11.92 -0.74 -3.86
C ASN A 49 -12.41 -1.70 -4.95
N LYS A 50 -12.39 -1.23 -6.20
CA LYS A 50 -12.59 -2.10 -7.35
C LYS A 50 -11.49 -3.17 -7.38
N LEU A 51 -11.83 -4.37 -7.86
CA LEU A 51 -10.92 -5.52 -7.83
C LEU A 51 -9.63 -5.33 -8.62
N ASN A 52 -9.60 -4.41 -9.56
CA ASN A 52 -8.42 -4.11 -10.37
C ASN A 52 -7.69 -2.83 -9.96
N SER A 53 -8.01 -2.28 -8.78
CA SER A 53 -7.36 -1.08 -8.28
C SER A 53 -5.90 -1.37 -7.94
N PRO A 54 -5.00 -0.39 -8.15
CA PRO A 54 -3.60 -0.53 -7.74
C PRO A 54 -3.46 -0.69 -6.23
N VAL A 55 -2.53 -1.54 -5.83
CA VAL A 55 -2.12 -1.72 -4.43
C VAL A 55 -0.60 -1.61 -4.34
N ILE A 56 -0.09 -1.42 -3.14
CA ILE A 56 1.35 -1.46 -2.88
C ILE A 56 1.73 -2.90 -2.59
N GLU A 57 2.66 -3.44 -3.37
CA GLU A 57 3.28 -4.76 -3.16
C GLU A 57 4.70 -4.55 -2.67
N PHE A 58 5.12 -5.33 -1.70
CA PHE A 58 6.48 -5.33 -1.19
C PHE A 58 6.94 -6.75 -0.88
N ALA A 59 8.26 -6.93 -0.83
CA ALA A 59 8.87 -8.22 -0.50
C ALA A 59 9.71 -8.06 0.76
N TYR A 60 9.55 -8.94 1.73
CA TYR A 60 10.29 -9.04 3.00
C TYR A 60 10.12 -7.86 3.94
N GLN A 61 10.52 -6.65 3.55
CA GLN A 61 10.33 -5.44 4.32
C GLN A 61 9.48 -4.46 3.54
N GLY A 62 8.41 -3.99 4.14
CA GLY A 62 7.52 -3.04 3.51
C GLY A 62 7.91 -1.58 3.77
N PRO A 63 7.19 -0.66 3.14
CA PRO A 63 7.42 0.77 3.36
C PRO A 63 6.92 1.23 4.72
N HIS A 64 7.51 2.31 5.21
CA HIS A 64 6.99 3.09 6.32
C HIS A 64 6.46 4.40 5.76
N LEU A 65 5.17 4.64 5.93
CA LEU A 65 4.45 5.73 5.28
C LEU A 65 3.80 6.63 6.33
N LYS A 66 3.78 7.93 6.06
CA LYS A 66 3.02 8.90 6.86
C LYS A 66 1.89 9.46 6.01
N TYR A 67 0.69 9.44 6.54
CA TYR A 67 -0.50 9.88 5.82
C TYR A 67 -0.86 11.33 6.12
N SER A 68 -1.32 12.04 5.11
CA SER A 68 -1.92 13.37 5.22
C SER A 68 -3.17 13.41 4.37
N GLY A 69 -4.29 13.80 4.95
CA GLY A 69 -5.55 13.92 4.22
C GLY A 69 -6.76 13.55 5.04
N ASP A 70 -7.85 13.29 4.33
CA ASP A 70 -9.12 12.88 4.93
C ASP A 70 -9.06 11.45 5.44
N LYS A 71 -9.99 11.08 6.32
CA LYS A 71 -10.09 9.70 6.82
C LYS A 71 -10.25 8.72 5.67
N ILE A 72 -9.41 7.69 5.65
CA ILE A 72 -9.50 6.61 4.66
C ILE A 72 -9.34 5.26 5.35
N ASN A 73 -9.76 4.21 4.64
CA ASN A 73 -9.54 2.85 5.07
C ASN A 73 -8.28 2.28 4.41
N ILE A 74 -7.59 1.42 5.15
CA ILE A 74 -6.49 0.63 4.62
C ILE A 74 -6.68 -0.82 5.00
N ALA A 75 -6.03 -1.72 4.27
CA ALA A 75 -5.97 -3.13 4.62
C ALA A 75 -4.63 -3.71 4.16
N VAL A 76 -4.08 -4.60 4.98
CA VAL A 76 -2.84 -5.32 4.69
C VAL A 76 -3.17 -6.79 4.53
N THR A 77 -2.68 -7.41 3.48
CA THR A 77 -2.84 -8.85 3.24
C THR A 77 -1.48 -9.51 3.03
N GLY A 78 -1.43 -10.83 3.21
CA GLY A 78 -0.20 -11.59 3.33
C GLY A 78 0.08 -11.87 4.80
N ASP A 79 1.24 -12.44 5.09
CA ASP A 79 1.67 -12.66 6.49
C ASP A 79 2.68 -11.57 6.86
N VAL A 80 2.17 -10.43 7.31
CA VAL A 80 2.93 -9.20 7.51
C VAL A 80 2.84 -8.74 8.95
N VAL A 81 3.98 -8.41 9.53
CA VAL A 81 4.06 -7.71 10.81
C VAL A 81 4.06 -6.21 10.52
N PHE A 82 3.05 -5.52 11.01
CA PHE A 82 2.96 -4.08 10.81
C PHE A 82 2.34 -3.37 12.01
N LYS A 83 2.61 -2.09 12.09
CA LYS A 83 2.06 -1.22 13.13
C LYS A 83 1.44 0.02 12.50
N ILE A 84 0.37 0.49 13.14
CA ILE A 84 -0.25 1.78 12.83
C ILE A 84 0.11 2.71 13.98
N ILE A 85 0.64 3.89 13.66
CA ILE A 85 1.07 4.86 14.65
C ILE A 85 0.10 6.03 14.63
N LYS A 86 -0.62 6.20 15.74
CA LYS A 86 -1.59 7.28 15.93
C LYS A 86 -1.14 8.16 17.10
N SER A 87 -0.86 9.45 16.83
CA SER A 87 -0.46 10.41 17.85
C SER A 87 0.68 9.89 18.75
N GLY A 88 1.68 9.25 18.13
CA GLY A 88 2.83 8.67 18.83
C GLY A 88 2.57 7.32 19.49
N THR A 89 1.36 6.81 19.47
CA THR A 89 1.03 5.49 20.03
C THR A 89 1.05 4.44 18.92
N GLU A 90 1.84 3.39 19.13
CA GLU A 90 1.92 2.26 18.20
C GLU A 90 0.83 1.24 18.49
N ILE A 91 0.10 0.85 17.46
CA ILE A 91 -0.94 -0.17 17.53
C ILE A 91 -0.52 -1.32 16.61
N ASP A 92 -0.49 -2.54 17.14
CA ASP A 92 -0.22 -3.73 16.33
C ASP A 92 -1.37 -3.97 15.35
N GLY A 93 -1.03 -4.10 14.07
CA GLY A 93 -2.02 -4.38 13.04
C GLY A 93 -2.22 -5.87 12.83
N ASN A 94 -3.40 -6.23 12.36
CA ASN A 94 -3.73 -7.58 11.94
C ASN A 94 -3.98 -7.59 10.44
N CYS A 95 -3.38 -8.55 9.75
CA CYS A 95 -3.67 -8.78 8.33
C CYS A 95 -5.12 -9.20 8.13
N TYR A 96 -5.65 -8.89 6.96
CA TYR A 96 -7.03 -9.22 6.56
C TYR A 96 -8.11 -8.48 7.35
N GLU A 97 -7.75 -7.38 8.00
CA GLU A 97 -8.68 -6.47 8.64
C GLU A 97 -8.56 -5.08 8.03
N SER A 98 -9.69 -4.36 8.01
CA SER A 98 -9.71 -2.98 7.55
C SER A 98 -9.48 -2.04 8.73
N TYR A 99 -8.63 -1.04 8.53
CA TYR A 99 -8.35 0.01 9.53
C TYR A 99 -8.62 1.37 8.94
N GLN A 100 -9.13 2.27 9.76
CA GLN A 100 -9.29 3.68 9.39
C GLN A 100 -8.08 4.47 9.85
N ILE A 101 -7.50 5.26 8.95
CA ILE A 101 -6.41 6.18 9.28
C ILE A 101 -6.81 7.62 9.00
N GLU A 102 -6.15 8.52 9.71
CA GLU A 102 -6.41 9.96 9.68
C GLU A 102 -5.12 10.73 9.40
N ASN A 103 -5.28 12.02 9.20
CA ASN A 103 -4.14 12.91 8.97
C ASN A 103 -3.09 12.80 10.09
N GLY A 104 -1.84 12.59 9.70
CA GLY A 104 -0.72 12.43 10.61
C GLY A 104 -0.43 11.00 11.03
N ASP A 105 -1.33 10.06 10.77
CA ASP A 105 -1.11 8.64 11.08
C ASP A 105 0.00 8.06 10.23
N GLN A 106 0.70 7.07 10.78
CA GLN A 106 1.76 6.37 10.08
C GLN A 106 1.43 4.88 9.97
N ILE A 107 1.89 4.27 8.91
CA ILE A 107 1.81 2.82 8.70
C ILE A 107 3.24 2.32 8.54
N ASN A 108 3.68 1.47 9.45
CA ASN A 108 5.00 0.85 9.38
C ASN A 108 4.86 -0.62 9.06
N LEU A 109 5.12 -0.99 7.81
CA LEU A 109 5.10 -2.37 7.34
C LEU A 109 6.48 -2.97 7.58
N ILE A 110 6.64 -3.62 8.74
CA ILE A 110 7.95 -3.98 9.29
C ILE A 110 8.59 -5.11 8.48
N SER A 111 7.87 -6.23 8.34
CA SER A 111 8.40 -7.39 7.63
C SER A 111 7.30 -8.37 7.27
N THR A 112 7.56 -9.17 6.24
CA THR A 112 6.79 -10.40 6.02
C THR A 112 7.37 -11.50 6.92
N ASN A 113 6.53 -12.47 7.28
CA ASN A 113 6.95 -13.60 8.11
C ASN A 113 7.03 -14.88 7.27
N LYS A 114 5.91 -15.54 7.01
CA LYS A 114 5.88 -16.76 6.20
C LYS A 114 5.76 -16.50 4.72
N SER A 115 5.06 -15.44 4.33
CA SER A 115 4.95 -15.05 2.92
C SER A 115 6.15 -14.23 2.49
N VAL A 116 6.49 -14.28 1.19
CA VAL A 116 7.51 -13.41 0.60
C VAL A 116 6.94 -12.02 0.37
N TYR A 117 5.70 -11.96 -0.11
CA TYR A 117 5.04 -10.72 -0.51
C TYR A 117 3.99 -10.28 0.48
N GLY A 118 3.86 -8.99 0.65
CA GLY A 118 2.77 -8.36 1.37
C GLY A 118 2.12 -7.28 0.52
N TYR A 119 0.89 -6.92 0.85
CA TYR A 119 0.09 -5.96 0.11
C TYR A 119 -0.55 -4.95 1.05
N LEU A 120 -0.52 -3.69 0.64
CA LEU A 120 -1.24 -2.61 1.30
C LEU A 120 -2.20 -1.99 0.30
N ALA A 121 -3.49 -2.08 0.57
CA ALA A 121 -4.52 -1.38 -0.18
C ALA A 121 -4.95 -0.12 0.55
N ILE A 122 -5.19 0.92 -0.22
CA ILE A 122 -5.63 2.24 0.28
C ILE A 122 -7.05 2.47 -0.24
N GLY A 123 -7.98 2.76 0.66
CA GLY A 123 -9.37 3.04 0.29
C GLY A 123 -9.46 4.23 -0.66
N GLY A 124 -10.29 4.10 -1.71
CA GLY A 124 -10.37 5.07 -2.79
C GLY A 124 -9.36 4.85 -3.90
N GLY A 125 -8.44 3.90 -3.72
CA GLY A 125 -7.38 3.60 -4.69
C GLY A 125 -6.24 4.60 -4.65
N LEU A 126 -5.19 4.28 -5.38
CA LEU A 126 -4.00 5.12 -5.51
C LEU A 126 -4.03 5.88 -6.82
N ASP A 127 -3.79 7.17 -6.78
CA ASP A 127 -3.51 7.96 -7.97
C ASP A 127 -2.01 7.93 -8.22
N LEU A 128 -1.60 7.13 -9.20
CA LEU A 128 -0.20 6.91 -9.53
C LEU A 128 0.35 8.05 -10.39
N LYS A 129 0.49 9.23 -9.81
CA LYS A 129 1.36 10.24 -10.40
C LYS A 129 2.78 9.95 -9.95
N LEU A 130 3.47 9.14 -10.73
CA LEU A 130 4.90 8.92 -10.57
C LEU A 130 5.63 10.22 -10.90
N GLN A 131 5.82 11.05 -9.89
CA GLN A 131 6.79 12.12 -9.99
C GLN A 131 8.14 11.53 -9.62
N TRP A 132 8.98 11.38 -10.61
CA TRP A 132 10.31 10.77 -10.49
C TRP A 132 11.20 11.37 -9.40
N ASN A 133 10.87 12.57 -8.91
CA ASN A 133 11.64 13.30 -7.92
C ASN A 133 10.90 13.53 -6.60
N SER A 134 9.69 13.04 -6.45
CA SER A 134 8.99 13.13 -5.17
C SER A 134 8.57 11.75 -4.71
N CYS A 135 8.89 11.44 -3.47
CA CYS A 135 8.51 10.19 -2.84
C CYS A 135 7.07 10.26 -2.29
N SER A 136 6.18 10.99 -2.94
CA SER A 136 4.80 11.09 -2.49
C SER A 136 3.87 10.22 -3.32
N ILE A 137 2.96 9.57 -2.63
CA ILE A 137 1.90 8.76 -3.21
C ILE A 137 0.58 9.48 -2.95
N ASN A 138 -0.15 9.79 -3.99
CA ASN A 138 -1.45 10.45 -3.87
C ASN A 138 -2.56 9.41 -3.92
N THR A 139 -3.56 9.55 -3.04
CA THR A 139 -4.79 8.75 -3.10
C THR A 139 -5.86 9.51 -3.86
N LYS A 140 -6.70 8.77 -4.53
CA LYS A 140 -7.87 9.36 -5.19
C LYS A 140 -8.93 9.81 -4.19
#